data_acdfafb27beb7932377ad6d7b79deea7
#
_entry.id   acdfafb27beb7932377ad6d7b79deea7
#
_cell.length_a   1.000
_cell.length_b   1.000
_cell.length_c   1.000
_cell.angle_alpha   90.00
_cell.angle_beta   90.00
_cell.angle_gamma   90.00
#
_symmetry.space_group_name_H-M   'P 1'
#
loop_
_entity.id
_entity.type
_entity.pdbx_description
1 polymer ?
#
loop_
_entity_poly.entity_id
_entity_poly.type
_entity_poly.pdbx_seq_one_letter_code
_entity_poly.pdbx_strand_id
1 'polypeptide(L)'
;GRMFQQPVIQCGVFKGTNRAHFVDRREFEGSIQEQMEAAYQYVLEKINMGMTIMGMYRQDVYELPTDSIRELIANAVAHRSYLEPGNIQVALFDDRLEVTSPGMLLNNVTILKMLEGYSKPRNPAIARAFAYMKIIEKWGTGIPRLFEACEEYGLPKPELIDFDGDFRVNMYRKVKGEFGVNGVTTQTTQTHQSTQSKKSTLSDDDKKILELVHNYPSMSQREYANELGWN
;
A
#
# COMPACT_ATOMS: atom_id res chain seq x y z
N GLY A 1 -28.24 -20.87 14.91
CA GLY A 1 -26.80 -20.84 14.86
C GLY A 1 -26.35 -19.81 13.83
N ARG A 2 -25.48 -18.89 14.19
CA ARG A 2 -24.84 -17.93 13.24
C ARG A 2 -23.94 -18.73 12.31
N MET A 3 -24.38 -18.96 11.09
CA MET A 3 -23.61 -19.73 10.12
C MET A 3 -22.48 -18.92 9.47
N PHE A 4 -22.53 -17.58 9.51
CA PHE A 4 -21.48 -16.70 9.00
C PHE A 4 -21.34 -15.48 9.92
N GLN A 5 -20.11 -15.15 10.33
CA GLN A 5 -19.82 -13.82 10.87
C GLN A 5 -20.00 -12.80 9.75
N GLN A 6 -20.70 -11.70 10.03
CA GLN A 6 -20.76 -10.60 9.08
C GLN A 6 -19.35 -10.05 8.89
N PRO A 7 -18.85 -9.96 7.66
CA PRO A 7 -17.54 -9.39 7.40
C PRO A 7 -17.54 -7.90 7.76
N VAL A 8 -16.54 -7.47 8.50
CA VAL A 8 -16.34 -6.06 8.85
C VAL A 8 -15.05 -5.53 8.23
N ILE A 9 -14.94 -4.21 8.08
CA ILE A 9 -13.68 -3.54 7.76
C ILE A 9 -13.12 -2.99 9.07
N GLN A 10 -11.93 -3.45 9.42
CA GLN A 10 -11.18 -2.97 10.58
C GLN A 10 -10.16 -1.94 10.13
N CYS A 11 -10.22 -0.75 10.72
CA CYS A 11 -9.27 0.31 10.48
C CYS A 11 -8.44 0.57 11.73
N GLY A 12 -7.14 0.85 11.56
CA GLY A 12 -6.25 1.15 12.67
C GLY A 12 -5.13 2.12 12.28
N VAL A 13 -4.75 2.97 13.22
CA VAL A 13 -3.57 3.81 13.13
C VAL A 13 -2.54 3.30 14.12
N PHE A 14 -1.33 3.09 13.64
CA PHE A 14 -0.21 2.60 14.42
C PHE A 14 0.89 3.65 14.51
N LYS A 15 1.57 3.71 15.64
CA LYS A 15 2.77 4.51 15.81
C LYS A 15 3.99 3.71 15.35
N GLY A 16 4.80 4.31 14.50
CA GLY A 16 5.96 3.65 13.91
C GLY A 16 5.61 2.81 12.68
N THR A 17 6.41 1.79 12.41
CA THR A 17 6.33 0.96 11.20
C THR A 17 5.84 -0.46 11.48
N ASN A 18 5.43 -0.75 12.72
CA ASN A 18 4.95 -2.07 13.15
C ASN A 18 3.63 -1.97 13.92
N ARG A 19 3.00 -3.11 14.17
CA ARG A 19 1.68 -3.20 14.82
C ARG A 19 1.74 -3.20 16.36
N ALA A 20 2.86 -2.80 16.98
CA ALA A 20 3.05 -2.89 18.43
C ALA A 20 2.21 -1.86 19.21
N HIS A 21 2.00 -0.68 18.66
CA HIS A 21 1.32 0.42 19.36
C HIS A 21 0.18 1.00 18.53
N PHE A 22 -1.05 0.73 18.95
CA PHE A 22 -2.23 1.39 18.41
C PHE A 22 -2.34 2.83 18.88
N VAL A 23 -2.65 3.75 17.95
CA VAL A 23 -3.03 5.14 18.23
C VAL A 23 -4.55 5.28 18.20
N ASP A 24 -5.20 4.63 17.22
CA ASP A 24 -6.65 4.62 17.05
C ASP A 24 -7.08 3.31 16.37
N ARG A 25 -8.29 2.85 16.67
CA ARG A 25 -8.87 1.65 16.07
C ARG A 25 -10.37 1.82 15.93
N ARG A 26 -10.91 1.46 14.75
CA ARG A 26 -12.36 1.40 14.51
C ARG A 26 -12.72 0.17 13.70
N GLU A 27 -13.93 -0.32 13.92
CA GLU A 27 -14.54 -1.40 13.16
C GLU A 27 -15.83 -0.87 12.55
N PHE A 28 -16.02 -1.14 11.25
CA PHE A 28 -17.18 -0.66 10.51
C PHE A 28 -18.05 -1.84 10.13
N GLU A 29 -19.28 -1.82 10.63
CA GLU A 29 -20.34 -2.79 10.38
C GLU A 29 -21.39 -2.16 9.44
N GLY A 30 -22.39 -2.97 9.04
CA GLY A 30 -23.46 -2.53 8.15
C GLY A 30 -23.33 -3.07 6.74
N SER A 31 -23.94 -2.40 5.79
CA SER A 31 -23.81 -2.75 4.37
C SER A 31 -22.38 -2.60 3.88
N ILE A 32 -22.02 -3.33 2.84
CA ILE A 32 -20.67 -3.24 2.22
C ILE A 32 -20.36 -1.80 1.81
N GLN A 33 -21.34 -1.07 1.29
CA GLN A 33 -21.16 0.32 0.87
C GLN A 33 -20.87 1.24 2.06
N GLU A 34 -21.63 1.12 3.16
CA GLU A 34 -21.43 1.90 4.38
C GLU A 34 -20.06 1.63 4.99
N GLN A 35 -19.65 0.36 5.06
CA GLN A 35 -18.33 -0.02 5.57
C GLN A 35 -17.20 0.59 4.75
N MET A 36 -17.30 0.51 3.41
CA MET A 36 -16.30 1.09 2.50
C MET A 36 -16.18 2.61 2.65
N GLU A 37 -17.33 3.30 2.64
CA GLU A 37 -17.37 4.76 2.77
C GLU A 37 -16.78 5.19 4.11
N ALA A 38 -17.18 4.52 5.21
CA ALA A 38 -16.67 4.81 6.53
C ALA A 38 -15.15 4.55 6.65
N ALA A 39 -14.66 3.45 6.07
CA ALA A 39 -13.23 3.15 6.05
C ALA A 39 -12.43 4.16 5.23
N TYR A 40 -12.95 4.59 4.07
CA TYR A 40 -12.35 5.61 3.25
C TYR A 40 -12.26 6.95 3.99
N GLN A 41 -13.36 7.42 4.58
CA GLN A 41 -13.40 8.65 5.36
C GLN A 41 -12.45 8.57 6.56
N TYR A 42 -12.41 7.43 7.25
CA TYR A 42 -11.47 7.22 8.35
C TYR A 42 -10.01 7.41 7.91
N VAL A 43 -9.61 6.88 6.75
CA VAL A 43 -8.25 7.08 6.24
C VAL A 43 -7.99 8.55 5.93
N LEU A 44 -8.94 9.24 5.28
CA LEU A 44 -8.82 10.67 4.97
C LEU A 44 -8.69 11.56 6.23
N GLU A 45 -9.38 11.20 7.31
CA GLU A 45 -9.24 11.91 8.61
C GLU A 45 -7.86 11.76 9.24
N LYS A 46 -7.13 10.68 8.92
CA LYS A 46 -5.87 10.31 9.60
C LYS A 46 -4.62 10.59 8.77
N ILE A 47 -4.73 10.75 7.47
CA ILE A 47 -3.60 11.12 6.61
C ILE A 47 -3.39 12.63 6.63
N ASN A 48 -2.15 13.06 6.34
CA ASN A 48 -1.82 14.48 6.31
C ASN A 48 -2.41 15.15 5.06
N MET A 49 -2.79 16.39 5.23
CA MET A 49 -3.19 17.27 4.15
C MET A 49 -2.19 18.42 4.06
N GLY A 50 -1.60 18.57 2.91
CA GLY A 50 -0.72 19.67 2.55
C GLY A 50 -1.43 20.69 1.67
N MET A 51 -0.69 21.70 1.21
CA MET A 51 -1.17 22.63 0.21
C MET A 51 -0.21 22.76 -0.95
N THR A 52 -0.76 22.95 -2.13
CA THR A 52 -0.02 23.39 -3.31
C THR A 52 -0.61 24.69 -3.84
N ILE A 53 0.22 25.48 -4.54
CA ILE A 53 -0.25 26.71 -5.17
C ILE A 53 -0.24 26.49 -6.68
N MET A 54 -1.40 26.55 -7.29
CA MET A 54 -1.56 26.50 -8.74
C MET A 54 -1.99 27.88 -9.26
N GLY A 55 -1.04 28.63 -9.85
CA GLY A 55 -1.27 30.00 -10.26
C GLY A 55 -1.54 30.92 -9.06
N MET A 56 -2.74 31.51 -9.00
CA MET A 56 -3.19 32.37 -7.90
C MET A 56 -4.01 31.63 -6.83
N TYR A 57 -4.25 30.33 -7.01
CA TYR A 57 -5.13 29.57 -6.13
C TYR A 57 -4.36 28.57 -5.27
N ARG A 58 -4.73 28.50 -3.99
CA ARG A 58 -4.32 27.45 -3.06
C ARG A 58 -5.21 26.23 -3.29
N GLN A 59 -4.59 25.06 -3.42
CA GLN A 59 -5.27 23.78 -3.47
C GLN A 59 -4.77 22.90 -2.34
N ASP A 60 -5.69 22.38 -1.54
CA ASP A 60 -5.37 21.42 -0.50
C ASP A 60 -5.20 20.02 -1.16
N VAL A 61 -4.11 19.33 -0.84
CA VAL A 61 -3.75 18.04 -1.42
C VAL A 61 -3.42 17.06 -0.31
N TYR A 62 -4.03 15.90 -0.34
CA TYR A 62 -3.70 14.81 0.58
C TYR A 62 -2.31 14.24 0.25
N GLU A 63 -1.61 13.74 1.27
CA GLU A 63 -0.29 13.12 1.11
C GLU A 63 -0.30 11.81 0.30
N LEU A 64 -1.46 11.15 0.22
CA LEU A 64 -1.69 9.96 -0.58
C LEU A 64 -2.80 10.23 -1.61
N PRO A 65 -2.73 9.62 -2.81
CA PRO A 65 -3.76 9.78 -3.84
C PRO A 65 -5.09 9.18 -3.37
N THR A 66 -6.09 10.03 -3.17
CA THR A 66 -7.38 9.66 -2.57
C THR A 66 -8.17 8.66 -3.41
N ASP A 67 -8.11 8.77 -4.74
CA ASP A 67 -8.75 7.82 -5.65
C ASP A 67 -8.13 6.42 -5.53
N SER A 68 -6.82 6.35 -5.32
CA SER A 68 -6.13 5.08 -5.08
C SER A 68 -6.53 4.45 -3.74
N ILE A 69 -6.71 5.24 -2.69
CA ILE A 69 -7.21 4.74 -1.39
C ILE A 69 -8.60 4.12 -1.57
N ARG A 70 -9.51 4.83 -2.24
CA ARG A 70 -10.87 4.36 -2.52
C ARG A 70 -10.85 3.07 -3.32
N GLU A 71 -10.05 3.01 -4.38
CA GLU A 71 -9.91 1.83 -5.25
C GLU A 71 -9.35 0.64 -4.48
N LEU A 72 -8.35 0.81 -3.62
CA LEU A 72 -7.78 -0.26 -2.79
C LEU A 72 -8.81 -0.86 -1.84
N ILE A 73 -9.60 -0.04 -1.15
CA ILE A 73 -10.65 -0.50 -0.23
C ILE A 73 -11.74 -1.25 -1.02
N ALA A 74 -12.16 -0.72 -2.16
CA ALA A 74 -13.15 -1.35 -3.02
C ALA A 74 -12.66 -2.70 -3.57
N ASN A 75 -11.40 -2.76 -4.01
CA ASN A 75 -10.78 -4.00 -4.48
C ASN A 75 -10.66 -5.03 -3.36
N ALA A 76 -10.30 -4.63 -2.15
CA ALA A 76 -10.25 -5.51 -1.00
C ALA A 76 -11.61 -6.19 -0.76
N VAL A 77 -12.72 -5.46 -0.87
CA VAL A 77 -14.09 -5.98 -0.75
C VAL A 77 -14.47 -6.88 -1.94
N ALA A 78 -14.19 -6.45 -3.17
CA ALA A 78 -14.55 -7.20 -4.38
C ALA A 78 -13.77 -8.51 -4.53
N HIS A 79 -12.56 -8.59 -4.00
CA HIS A 79 -11.67 -9.74 -4.11
C HIS A 79 -11.58 -10.60 -2.84
N ARG A 80 -12.13 -10.16 -1.71
CA ARG A 80 -12.17 -10.92 -0.46
C ARG A 80 -12.72 -12.33 -0.65
N SER A 81 -12.13 -13.31 0.04
CA SER A 81 -12.74 -14.60 0.25
C SER A 81 -13.77 -14.49 1.41
N TYR A 82 -15.06 -14.60 1.08
CA TYR A 82 -16.14 -14.59 2.09
C TYR A 82 -16.33 -15.96 2.77
N LEU A 83 -15.61 -16.98 2.33
CA LEU A 83 -15.58 -18.31 2.94
C LEU A 83 -14.51 -18.44 4.03
N GLU A 84 -13.52 -17.58 4.00
CA GLU A 84 -12.44 -17.56 4.98
C GLU A 84 -12.78 -16.63 6.14
N PRO A 85 -12.45 -17.05 7.39
CA PRO A 85 -12.57 -16.19 8.53
C PRO A 85 -11.58 -15.03 8.44
N GLY A 86 -11.87 -13.93 9.10
CA GLY A 86 -11.02 -12.73 9.12
C GLY A 86 -11.74 -11.52 8.57
N ASN A 87 -11.15 -10.37 8.76
CA ASN A 87 -11.69 -9.08 8.36
C ASN A 87 -10.76 -8.38 7.36
N ILE A 88 -11.32 -7.53 6.52
CA ILE A 88 -10.49 -6.60 5.76
C ILE A 88 -9.84 -5.66 6.77
N GLN A 89 -8.52 -5.48 6.66
CA GLN A 89 -7.75 -4.61 7.52
C GLN A 89 -7.19 -3.44 6.72
N VAL A 90 -7.46 -2.23 7.21
CA VAL A 90 -6.91 -0.97 6.69
C VAL A 90 -6.04 -0.38 7.80
N ALA A 91 -4.74 -0.47 7.66
CA ALA A 91 -3.78 -0.09 8.68
C ALA A 91 -2.88 1.06 8.21
N LEU A 92 -2.93 2.18 8.93
CA LEU A 92 -2.10 3.33 8.67
C LEU A 92 -0.92 3.35 9.62
N PHE A 93 0.29 3.35 9.07
CA PHE A 93 1.57 3.47 9.77
C PHE A 93 2.21 4.83 9.50
N ASP A 94 3.31 5.13 10.18
CA ASP A 94 4.04 6.38 9.94
C ASP A 94 4.65 6.43 8.52
N ASP A 95 4.93 5.26 7.92
CA ASP A 95 5.60 5.12 6.63
C ASP A 95 4.70 4.63 5.47
N ARG A 96 3.50 4.08 5.75
CA ARG A 96 2.64 3.48 4.72
C ARG A 96 1.18 3.31 5.15
N LEU A 97 0.32 3.12 4.17
CA LEU A 97 -1.02 2.56 4.30
C LEU A 97 -0.99 1.10 3.82
N GLU A 98 -1.43 0.16 4.65
CA GLU A 98 -1.64 -1.24 4.30
C GLU A 98 -3.14 -1.53 4.14
N VAL A 99 -3.52 -2.18 3.06
CA VAL A 99 -4.86 -2.75 2.89
C VAL A 99 -4.70 -4.25 2.71
N THR A 100 -5.20 -5.04 3.66
CA THR A 100 -5.12 -6.50 3.65
C THR A 100 -6.53 -7.09 3.55
N SER A 101 -6.71 -8.05 2.65
CA SER A 101 -7.98 -8.74 2.42
C SER A 101 -7.80 -10.25 2.52
N PRO A 102 -8.68 -10.98 3.23
CA PRO A 102 -8.67 -12.44 3.24
C PRO A 102 -8.87 -13.04 1.83
N GLY A 103 -8.04 -14.01 1.48
CA GLY A 103 -8.06 -14.70 0.19
C GLY A 103 -6.84 -14.39 -0.68
N MET A 104 -6.01 -15.40 -0.92
CA MET A 104 -4.88 -15.35 -1.86
C MET A 104 -5.34 -15.03 -3.28
N LEU A 105 -4.41 -14.70 -4.16
CA LEU A 105 -4.70 -14.58 -5.60
C LEU A 105 -5.29 -15.89 -6.16
N LEU A 106 -6.23 -15.77 -7.08
CA LEU A 106 -6.78 -16.94 -7.78
C LEU A 106 -5.70 -17.59 -8.67
N ASN A 107 -5.71 -18.91 -8.80
CA ASN A 107 -4.65 -19.71 -9.44
C ASN A 107 -4.14 -19.22 -10.81
N ASN A 108 -4.91 -18.41 -11.52
CA ASN A 108 -4.53 -17.88 -12.84
C ASN A 108 -4.11 -16.41 -12.81
N VAL A 109 -4.11 -15.78 -11.64
CA VAL A 109 -3.74 -14.38 -11.42
C VAL A 109 -2.36 -14.33 -10.78
N THR A 110 -1.47 -13.55 -11.35
CA THR A 110 -0.15 -13.26 -10.78
C THR A 110 0.03 -11.76 -10.63
N ILE A 111 0.92 -11.33 -9.74
CA ILE A 111 1.25 -9.90 -9.57
C ILE A 111 1.65 -9.28 -10.91
N LEU A 112 2.45 -9.95 -11.73
CA LEU A 112 2.84 -9.46 -13.06
C LEU A 112 1.62 -9.19 -13.95
N LYS A 113 0.67 -10.12 -14.00
CA LYS A 113 -0.57 -9.93 -14.78
C LYS A 113 -1.43 -8.79 -14.24
N MET A 114 -1.44 -8.58 -12.91
CA MET A 114 -2.16 -7.46 -12.29
C MET A 114 -1.55 -6.11 -12.71
N LEU A 115 -0.21 -6.03 -12.78
CA LEU A 115 0.50 -4.84 -13.26
C LEU A 115 0.23 -4.57 -14.76
N GLU A 116 -0.07 -5.61 -15.55
CA GLU A 116 -0.50 -5.51 -16.96
C GLU A 116 -2.00 -5.20 -17.11
N GLY A 117 -2.74 -5.00 -16.00
CA GLY A 117 -4.16 -4.69 -16.01
C GLY A 117 -5.09 -5.93 -16.06
N TYR A 118 -4.56 -7.13 -15.82
CA TYR A 118 -5.41 -8.31 -15.72
C TYR A 118 -6.10 -8.38 -14.35
N SER A 119 -7.43 -8.47 -14.37
CA SER A 119 -8.26 -8.59 -13.17
C SER A 119 -9.27 -9.74 -13.31
N LYS A 120 -9.38 -10.53 -12.26
CA LYS A 120 -10.40 -11.57 -12.14
C LYS A 120 -11.04 -11.48 -10.75
N PRO A 121 -12.18 -10.80 -10.61
CA PRO A 121 -12.80 -10.61 -9.32
C PRO A 121 -13.29 -11.95 -8.74
N ARG A 122 -12.99 -12.18 -7.46
CA ARG A 122 -13.49 -13.36 -6.72
C ARG A 122 -15.01 -13.29 -6.56
N ASN A 123 -15.56 -12.08 -6.41
CA ASN A 123 -16.98 -11.82 -6.23
C ASN A 123 -17.55 -11.02 -7.42
N PRO A 124 -17.87 -11.67 -8.56
CA PRO A 124 -18.28 -10.95 -9.78
C PRO A 124 -19.56 -10.13 -9.60
N ALA A 125 -20.46 -10.53 -8.70
CA ALA A 125 -21.69 -9.79 -8.42
C ALA A 125 -21.37 -8.44 -7.73
N ILE A 126 -20.48 -8.46 -6.72
CA ILE A 126 -20.02 -7.24 -6.03
C ILE A 126 -19.26 -6.35 -6.99
N ALA A 127 -18.33 -6.89 -7.76
CA ALA A 127 -17.55 -6.13 -8.75
C ALA A 127 -18.47 -5.46 -9.79
N ARG A 128 -19.52 -6.15 -10.27
CA ARG A 128 -20.50 -5.55 -11.18
C ARG A 128 -21.29 -4.43 -10.52
N ALA A 129 -21.74 -4.61 -9.28
CA ALA A 129 -22.44 -3.58 -8.54
C ALA A 129 -21.56 -2.32 -8.38
N PHE A 130 -20.32 -2.50 -7.96
CA PHE A 130 -19.37 -1.38 -7.82
C PHE A 130 -19.07 -0.67 -9.13
N ALA A 131 -19.00 -1.40 -10.24
CA ALA A 131 -18.84 -0.82 -11.56
C ALA A 131 -20.08 -0.01 -12.01
N TYR A 132 -21.30 -0.49 -11.70
CA TYR A 132 -22.52 0.30 -11.92
C TYR A 132 -22.58 1.56 -11.08
N MET A 133 -22.12 1.49 -9.83
CA MET A 133 -22.02 2.63 -8.92
C MET A 133 -20.83 3.56 -9.23
N LYS A 134 -20.02 3.23 -10.23
CA LYS A 134 -18.79 3.95 -10.63
C LYS A 134 -17.76 4.04 -9.48
N ILE A 135 -17.74 3.07 -8.60
CA ILE A 135 -16.77 2.95 -7.51
C ILE A 135 -15.45 2.36 -8.03
N ILE A 136 -15.54 1.33 -8.89
CA ILE A 136 -14.39 0.71 -9.56
C ILE A 136 -14.59 0.72 -11.08
N GLU A 137 -13.49 0.53 -11.81
CA GLU A 137 -13.52 0.36 -13.26
C GLU A 137 -13.56 -1.13 -13.65
N LYS A 138 -14.15 -1.41 -14.82
CA LYS A 138 -14.34 -2.80 -15.30
C LYS A 138 -13.10 -3.43 -15.93
N TRP A 139 -12.10 -2.62 -16.31
CA TRP A 139 -11.02 -3.02 -17.21
C TRP A 139 -9.75 -3.49 -16.51
N GLY A 140 -9.76 -3.65 -15.19
CA GLY A 140 -8.58 -4.07 -14.43
C GLY A 140 -7.50 -3.00 -14.30
N THR A 141 -7.82 -1.75 -14.58
CA THR A 141 -6.90 -0.61 -14.57
C THR A 141 -6.54 -0.11 -13.17
N GLY A 142 -7.21 -0.60 -12.11
CA GLY A 142 -7.04 -0.08 -10.74
C GLY A 142 -5.60 -0.20 -10.23
N ILE A 143 -4.95 -1.36 -10.40
CA ILE A 143 -3.55 -1.55 -9.97
C ILE A 143 -2.56 -0.75 -10.82
N PRO A 144 -2.58 -0.77 -12.16
CA PRO A 144 -1.73 0.14 -12.95
C PRO A 144 -1.87 1.61 -12.55
N ARG A 145 -3.10 2.11 -12.38
CA ARG A 145 -3.35 3.50 -11.95
C ARG A 145 -2.84 3.81 -10.55
N LEU A 146 -2.90 2.85 -9.63
CA LEU A 146 -2.29 3.01 -8.32
C LEU A 146 -0.79 3.32 -8.43
N PHE A 147 -0.09 2.58 -9.30
CA PHE A 147 1.35 2.78 -9.52
C PHE A 147 1.63 4.13 -10.18
N GLU A 148 0.87 4.50 -11.21
CA GLU A 148 0.96 5.81 -11.89
C GLU A 148 0.69 6.95 -10.91
N ALA A 149 -0.38 6.89 -10.13
CA ALA A 149 -0.73 7.92 -9.16
C ALA A 149 0.35 8.07 -8.07
N CYS A 150 0.94 6.98 -7.60
CA CYS A 150 2.04 7.05 -6.64
C CYS A 150 3.28 7.70 -7.27
N GLU A 151 3.60 7.40 -8.53
CA GLU A 151 4.69 8.04 -9.26
C GLU A 151 4.46 9.54 -9.45
N GLU A 152 3.25 9.95 -9.86
CA GLU A 152 2.86 11.36 -9.98
C GLU A 152 2.96 12.14 -8.66
N TYR A 153 2.61 11.48 -7.55
CA TYR A 153 2.76 12.04 -6.19
C TYR A 153 4.21 12.02 -5.69
N GLY A 154 5.14 11.41 -6.45
CA GLY A 154 6.53 11.22 -6.04
C GLY A 154 6.67 10.33 -4.80
N LEU A 155 5.80 9.33 -4.67
CA LEU A 155 5.82 8.31 -3.62
C LEU A 155 6.64 7.10 -4.06
N PRO A 156 7.17 6.30 -3.11
CA PRO A 156 7.75 5.01 -3.43
C PRO A 156 6.73 4.11 -4.12
N LYS A 157 7.22 3.17 -4.95
CA LYS A 157 6.36 2.20 -5.64
C LYS A 157 5.55 1.39 -4.64
N PRO A 158 4.24 1.19 -4.89
CA PRO A 158 3.42 0.29 -4.08
C PRO A 158 3.95 -1.15 -4.12
N GLU A 159 3.69 -1.89 -3.06
CA GLU A 159 4.06 -3.29 -2.93
C GLU A 159 2.81 -4.16 -2.88
N LEU A 160 2.79 -5.24 -3.66
CA LEU A 160 1.71 -6.21 -3.72
C LEU A 160 2.22 -7.53 -3.13
N ILE A 161 1.55 -8.05 -2.10
CA ILE A 161 2.01 -9.24 -1.36
C ILE A 161 0.86 -10.25 -1.30
N ASP A 162 1.13 -11.45 -1.81
CA ASP A 162 0.25 -12.62 -1.71
C ASP A 162 0.85 -13.59 -0.71
N PHE A 163 0.25 -13.77 0.47
CA PHE A 163 0.86 -14.52 1.57
C PHE A 163 -0.18 -15.17 2.49
N ASP A 164 0.08 -16.41 2.91
CA ASP A 164 -0.61 -17.13 4.00
C ASP A 164 -2.15 -17.03 4.02
N GLY A 165 -2.78 -17.02 2.85
CA GLY A 165 -4.24 -16.92 2.74
C GLY A 165 -4.77 -15.50 2.58
N ASP A 166 -3.93 -14.49 2.66
CA ASP A 166 -4.30 -13.08 2.52
C ASP A 166 -3.62 -12.41 1.33
N PHE A 167 -4.21 -11.34 0.82
CA PHE A 167 -3.59 -10.44 -0.14
C PHE A 167 -3.46 -9.04 0.45
N ARG A 168 -2.26 -8.46 0.37
CA ARG A 168 -1.95 -7.12 0.92
C ARG A 168 -1.41 -6.20 -0.14
N VAL A 169 -1.81 -4.94 -0.05
CA VAL A 169 -1.22 -3.83 -0.79
C VAL A 169 -0.66 -2.82 0.19
N ASN A 170 0.61 -2.47 0.03
CA ASN A 170 1.28 -1.40 0.75
C ASN A 170 1.43 -0.18 -0.15
N MET A 171 0.89 0.95 0.27
CA MET A 171 1.09 2.25 -0.37
C MET A 171 1.92 3.11 0.58
N TYR A 172 3.17 3.40 0.19
CA TYR A 172 4.13 4.09 1.03
C TYR A 172 3.89 5.60 1.06
N ARG A 173 4.16 6.21 2.21
CA ARG A 173 4.09 7.66 2.45
C ARG A 173 5.48 8.27 2.25
N LYS A 174 5.55 9.58 1.99
CA LYS A 174 6.83 10.31 2.06
C LYS A 174 7.31 10.34 3.51
N VAL A 175 8.60 10.14 3.70
CA VAL A 175 9.20 10.28 5.02
C VAL A 175 9.06 11.73 5.48
N LYS A 176 8.66 11.95 6.75
CA LYS A 176 8.49 13.28 7.33
C LYS A 176 9.73 14.14 7.11
N GLY A 177 9.61 15.19 6.32
CA GLY A 177 10.66 16.12 5.93
C GLY A 177 10.71 16.45 4.44
N GLU A 178 10.09 15.65 3.56
CA GLU A 178 10.11 15.81 2.11
C GLU A 178 8.78 16.27 1.49
N PHE A 179 7.91 16.93 2.25
CA PHE A 179 6.73 17.60 1.68
C PHE A 179 7.17 18.89 0.97
N GLY A 180 7.68 18.74 -0.25
CA GLY A 180 7.93 19.82 -1.18
C GLY A 180 7.62 19.31 -2.58
N VAL A 181 6.45 19.70 -3.11
CA VAL A 181 6.19 19.63 -4.54
C VAL A 181 7.29 20.41 -5.26
N ASN A 182 7.89 19.81 -6.28
CA ASN A 182 8.96 20.40 -7.08
C ASN A 182 8.75 21.90 -7.36
N GLY A 183 9.60 22.72 -6.78
CA GLY A 183 9.76 24.13 -7.10
C GLY A 183 9.23 25.09 -6.03
N VAL A 184 9.96 25.24 -4.92
CA VAL A 184 10.44 26.49 -4.32
C VAL A 184 11.21 26.12 -3.04
N THR A 185 12.50 26.33 -3.08
CA THR A 185 13.39 26.28 -1.92
C THR A 185 13.11 27.49 -1.05
N THR A 186 12.49 27.30 0.11
CA THR A 186 12.54 28.31 1.16
C THR A 186 13.53 27.84 2.21
N GLN A 187 14.72 28.40 2.17
CA GLN A 187 15.71 28.30 3.24
C GLN A 187 15.12 28.96 4.48
N THR A 188 14.85 28.21 5.51
CA THR A 188 14.74 28.74 6.86
C THR A 188 15.90 28.15 7.66
N THR A 189 16.89 29.00 7.87
CA THR A 189 18.03 28.79 8.76
C THR A 189 17.54 28.67 10.18
N GLN A 190 17.67 27.50 10.78
CA GLN A 190 17.83 27.40 12.22
C GLN A 190 18.81 26.28 12.57
N THR A 191 19.93 26.72 13.11
CA THR A 191 20.99 26.01 13.79
C THR A 191 20.43 25.19 14.97
N HIS A 192 20.74 23.89 15.09
CA HIS A 192 21.36 23.31 16.28
C HIS A 192 21.54 21.79 16.15
N GLN A 193 22.82 21.46 16.27
CA GLN A 193 23.43 20.26 16.89
C GLN A 193 23.17 18.86 16.32
N SER A 194 24.24 18.44 15.72
CA SER A 194 24.79 17.12 15.44
C SER A 194 24.29 15.97 16.34
N THR A 195 23.68 14.97 15.71
CA THR A 195 23.90 13.58 16.12
C THR A 195 24.25 12.81 14.84
N GLN A 196 25.45 12.28 14.82
CA GLN A 196 26.03 11.52 13.71
C GLN A 196 25.18 10.27 13.44
N SER A 197 24.48 10.23 12.32
CA SER A 197 23.99 8.96 11.77
C SER A 197 25.17 8.25 11.13
N LYS A 198 25.54 7.11 11.69
CA LYS A 198 26.49 6.19 11.08
C LYS A 198 26.04 5.81 9.68
N LYS A 199 26.76 6.26 8.68
CA LYS A 199 26.76 5.67 7.34
C LYS A 199 27.17 4.20 7.54
N SER A 200 26.23 3.26 7.38
CA SER A 200 26.56 1.86 7.26
C SER A 200 27.29 1.67 5.93
N THR A 201 28.60 1.60 5.98
CA THR A 201 29.40 1.11 4.87
C THR A 201 29.04 -0.36 4.69
N LEU A 202 28.59 -0.72 3.48
CA LEU A 202 28.38 -2.12 3.08
C LEU A 202 29.64 -2.93 3.43
N SER A 203 29.45 -4.08 4.04
CA SER A 203 30.55 -5.00 4.33
C SER A 203 31.17 -5.48 3.02
N ASP A 204 32.39 -5.97 3.07
CA ASP A 204 33.05 -6.48 1.86
C ASP A 204 32.35 -7.71 1.30
N ASP A 205 31.65 -8.47 2.14
CA ASP A 205 30.79 -9.59 1.74
C ASP A 205 29.50 -9.10 1.04
N ASP A 206 28.87 -8.03 1.52
CA ASP A 206 27.72 -7.41 0.84
C ASP A 206 28.07 -6.91 -0.57
N LYS A 207 29.28 -6.35 -0.74
CA LYS A 207 29.77 -5.91 -2.06
C LYS A 207 29.97 -7.07 -3.02
N LYS A 208 30.55 -8.19 -2.53
CA LYS A 208 30.74 -9.42 -3.33
C LYS A 208 29.41 -10.03 -3.76
N ILE A 209 28.41 -10.06 -2.86
CA ILE A 209 27.06 -10.53 -3.20
C ILE A 209 26.45 -9.68 -4.30
N LEU A 210 26.52 -8.35 -4.16
CA LEU A 210 25.98 -7.42 -5.15
C LEU A 210 26.64 -7.58 -6.52
N GLU A 211 27.95 -7.77 -6.55
CA GLU A 211 28.71 -7.98 -7.78
C GLU A 211 28.37 -9.31 -8.46
N LEU A 212 28.22 -10.40 -7.68
CA LEU A 212 27.78 -11.70 -8.17
C LEU A 212 26.35 -11.66 -8.72
N VAL A 213 25.42 -11.05 -8.02
CA VAL A 213 24.03 -10.90 -8.47
C VAL A 213 23.93 -10.04 -9.72
N HIS A 214 24.75 -8.99 -9.85
CA HIS A 214 24.78 -8.15 -11.03
C HIS A 214 25.31 -8.89 -12.26
N ASN A 215 26.37 -9.70 -12.10
CA ASN A 215 27.03 -10.39 -13.20
C ASN A 215 26.32 -11.68 -13.62
N TYR A 216 25.60 -12.33 -12.68
CA TYR A 216 24.95 -13.62 -12.90
C TYR A 216 23.52 -13.66 -12.34
N PRO A 217 22.59 -12.88 -12.90
CA PRO A 217 21.23 -12.71 -12.34
C PRO A 217 20.35 -13.96 -12.38
N SER A 218 20.77 -15.03 -13.06
CA SER A 218 20.02 -16.28 -13.19
C SER A 218 20.51 -17.42 -12.29
N MET A 219 21.54 -17.17 -11.46
CA MET A 219 22.02 -18.17 -10.50
C MET A 219 21.01 -18.43 -9.39
N SER A 220 20.92 -19.69 -8.95
CA SER A 220 20.13 -20.05 -7.77
C SER A 220 20.82 -19.64 -6.47
N GLN A 221 20.06 -19.53 -5.38
CA GLN A 221 20.62 -19.21 -4.05
C GLN A 221 21.75 -20.16 -3.63
N ARG A 222 21.65 -21.44 -4.02
CA ARG A 222 22.63 -22.47 -3.71
C ARG A 222 23.95 -22.28 -4.48
N GLU A 223 23.86 -21.81 -5.71
CA GLU A 223 25.03 -21.48 -6.54
C GLU A 223 25.74 -20.24 -6.01
N TYR A 224 25.00 -19.19 -5.59
CA TYR A 224 25.59 -18.02 -4.93
C TYR A 224 26.30 -18.40 -3.63
N ALA A 225 25.70 -19.27 -2.80
CA ALA A 225 26.31 -19.72 -1.56
C ALA A 225 27.62 -20.50 -1.81
N ASN A 226 27.67 -21.34 -2.84
CA ASN A 226 28.87 -22.06 -3.22
C ASN A 226 30.00 -21.14 -3.69
N GLU A 227 29.69 -20.13 -4.53
CA GLU A 227 30.68 -19.16 -5.02
C GLU A 227 31.22 -18.25 -3.90
N LEU A 228 30.41 -17.97 -2.89
CA LEU A 228 30.81 -17.18 -1.72
C LEU A 228 31.52 -18.05 -0.63
N GLY A 229 31.59 -19.37 -0.83
CA GLY A 229 32.18 -20.28 0.14
C GLY A 229 31.33 -20.47 1.40
N TRP A 230 30.04 -20.25 1.30
CA TRP A 230 29.07 -20.42 2.38
C TRP A 230 28.43 -21.82 2.28
N ASN A 231 28.95 -22.76 3.04
CA ASN A 231 28.40 -24.11 3.19
C ASN A 231 27.51 -24.23 4.41
#